data_243b46dca014882827f1b1987a78f9ca
#
_entry.id   243b46dca014882827f1b1987a78f9ca
#
_cell.length_a   1.000
_cell.length_b   1.000
_cell.length_c   1.000
_cell.angle_alpha   90.00
_cell.angle_beta   90.00
_cell.angle_gamma   90.00
#
_symmetry.space_group_name_H-M   'P 1'
#
loop_
_entity.id
_entity.type
_entity.pdbx_description
1 polymer ?
#
loop_
_entity_poly.entity_id
_entity_poly.type
_entity_poly.pdbx_seq_one_letter_code
_entity_poly.pdbx_strand_id
1 'polypeptide(L)'
;MTQNNADASAVSEGEMTANALLEALGTTLEPDLLVEALTHRSFSHENPGAKNYERLEFLGDAVLELVSTETLYKAHPDMNEGQLAKMRAKAVSEESLSKIAREKLNAGPYILLGHGESDQGGADKSSILCDIVESLIGATFIQHGIDEARRVVHHLVDETLAEVATEGPALDWKTSLTVKAHGMGFGEPRYQMSVSGPEYAQVFTANVMLGESDEII
;
A
#
# COMPACT_ATOMS: atom_id res chain seq x y z
N MET A 1 10.17 -48.58 -9.62
CA MET A 1 10.50 -47.88 -8.37
C MET A 1 11.15 -46.53 -8.69
N THR A 2 10.46 -45.61 -9.44
CA THR A 2 11.05 -44.31 -9.88
C THR A 2 10.05 -43.19 -9.91
N GLN A 3 8.96 -43.27 -9.16
CA GLN A 3 7.95 -42.18 -9.10
C GLN A 3 7.92 -41.40 -7.75
N ASN A 4 8.68 -41.82 -6.74
CA ASN A 4 8.63 -41.18 -5.41
C ASN A 4 9.67 -40.07 -5.18
N ASN A 5 10.64 -39.86 -6.08
CA ASN A 5 11.68 -38.84 -5.84
C ASN A 5 11.35 -37.44 -6.45
N ALA A 6 10.43 -37.38 -7.41
CA ALA A 6 10.04 -36.09 -8.01
C ALA A 6 9.06 -35.30 -7.13
N ASP A 7 8.13 -36.01 -6.46
CA ASP A 7 7.18 -35.40 -5.52
C ASP A 7 7.85 -34.89 -4.23
N ALA A 8 8.85 -35.57 -3.72
CA ALA A 8 9.56 -35.16 -2.51
C ALA A 8 10.43 -33.90 -2.73
N SER A 9 11.00 -33.73 -3.94
CA SER A 9 11.80 -32.52 -4.26
C SER A 9 10.91 -31.28 -4.49
N ALA A 10 9.76 -31.46 -5.12
CA ALA A 10 8.81 -30.36 -5.35
C ALA A 10 8.17 -29.87 -4.06
N VAL A 11 7.86 -30.76 -3.12
CA VAL A 11 7.36 -30.41 -1.79
C VAL A 11 8.44 -29.68 -0.97
N SER A 12 9.71 -30.08 -1.05
CA SER A 12 10.80 -29.43 -0.33
C SER A 12 11.15 -28.05 -0.87
N GLU A 13 11.06 -27.83 -2.18
CA GLU A 13 11.27 -26.50 -2.78
C GLU A 13 10.11 -25.55 -2.46
N GLY A 14 8.87 -26.01 -2.49
CA GLY A 14 7.69 -25.22 -2.11
C GLY A 14 7.67 -24.84 -0.63
N GLU A 15 8.07 -25.74 0.27
CA GLU A 15 8.19 -25.45 1.70
C GLU A 15 9.33 -24.44 2.00
N MET A 16 10.49 -24.58 1.34
CA MET A 16 11.60 -23.62 1.51
C MET A 16 11.24 -22.23 1.03
N THR A 17 10.46 -22.11 -0.02
CA THR A 17 10.02 -20.80 -0.54
C THR A 17 8.94 -20.17 0.34
N ALA A 18 7.94 -20.92 0.79
CA ALA A 18 6.92 -20.41 1.71
C ALA A 18 7.52 -19.91 3.03
N ASN A 19 8.53 -20.58 3.55
CA ASN A 19 9.26 -20.15 4.74
C ASN A 19 9.97 -18.80 4.53
N ALA A 20 10.56 -18.53 3.35
CA ALA A 20 11.21 -17.27 3.07
C ALA A 20 10.22 -16.08 3.08
N LEU A 21 9.01 -16.25 2.54
CA LEU A 21 7.96 -15.25 2.63
C LEU A 21 7.52 -14.99 4.07
N LEU A 22 7.33 -16.05 4.86
CA LEU A 22 6.94 -15.95 6.27
C LEU A 22 8.02 -15.32 7.14
N GLU A 23 9.29 -15.60 6.87
CA GLU A 23 10.44 -14.95 7.51
C GLU A 23 10.48 -13.46 7.17
N ALA A 24 10.24 -13.09 5.90
CA ALA A 24 10.17 -11.70 5.47
C ALA A 24 8.96 -10.96 6.07
N LEU A 25 7.82 -11.63 6.18
CA LEU A 25 6.62 -11.13 6.86
C LEU A 25 6.85 -11.01 8.39
N GLY A 26 7.74 -11.82 8.91
CA GLY A 26 8.14 -11.84 10.31
C GLY A 26 7.15 -12.58 11.21
N THR A 27 6.27 -13.43 10.69
CA THR A 27 5.30 -14.23 11.47
C THR A 27 5.09 -15.60 10.84
N THR A 28 4.27 -16.42 11.45
CA THR A 28 3.89 -17.76 10.93
C THR A 28 2.42 -17.78 10.55
N LEU A 29 2.07 -18.50 9.50
CA LEU A 29 0.69 -18.77 9.11
C LEU A 29 0.51 -20.27 8.83
N GLU A 30 -0.66 -20.79 9.20
CA GLU A 30 -1.04 -22.13 8.81
C GLU A 30 -1.12 -22.25 7.28
N PRO A 31 -0.71 -23.37 6.69
CA PRO A 31 -0.60 -23.51 5.24
C PRO A 31 -1.87 -23.16 4.47
N ASP A 32 -3.03 -23.60 4.94
CA ASP A 32 -4.32 -23.34 4.29
C ASP A 32 -4.66 -21.84 4.28
N LEU A 33 -4.34 -21.14 5.36
CA LEU A 33 -4.60 -19.70 5.48
C LEU A 33 -3.61 -18.89 4.65
N LEU A 34 -2.34 -19.31 4.57
CA LEU A 34 -1.35 -18.71 3.71
C LEU A 34 -1.73 -18.87 2.23
N VAL A 35 -2.17 -20.05 1.82
CA VAL A 35 -2.65 -20.31 0.46
C VAL A 35 -3.86 -19.42 0.15
N GLU A 36 -4.85 -19.31 1.05
CA GLU A 36 -5.99 -18.40 0.87
C GLU A 36 -5.53 -16.95 0.69
N ALA A 37 -4.59 -16.47 1.51
CA ALA A 37 -4.06 -15.11 1.46
C ALA A 37 -3.26 -14.80 0.19
N LEU A 38 -2.74 -15.80 -0.50
CA LEU A 38 -1.97 -15.67 -1.74
C LEU A 38 -2.78 -16.02 -2.99
N THR A 39 -4.04 -16.41 -2.87
CA THR A 39 -4.88 -16.83 -4.00
C THR A 39 -5.70 -15.67 -4.53
N HIS A 40 -5.38 -15.21 -5.75
CA HIS A 40 -6.18 -14.22 -6.46
C HIS A 40 -7.48 -14.83 -6.99
N ARG A 41 -8.52 -14.01 -7.11
CA ARG A 41 -9.85 -14.43 -7.62
C ARG A 41 -9.81 -15.11 -9.01
N SER A 42 -8.87 -14.75 -9.87
CA SER A 42 -8.72 -15.39 -11.17
C SER A 42 -8.40 -16.88 -11.04
N PHE A 43 -7.55 -17.25 -10.07
CA PHE A 43 -7.24 -18.65 -9.78
C PHE A 43 -8.46 -19.42 -9.26
N SER A 44 -9.21 -18.84 -8.32
CA SER A 44 -10.41 -19.49 -7.77
C SER A 44 -11.54 -19.64 -8.79
N HIS A 45 -11.60 -18.77 -9.80
CA HIS A 45 -12.55 -18.93 -10.92
C HIS A 45 -12.20 -20.14 -11.80
N GLU A 46 -10.91 -20.42 -11.99
CA GLU A 46 -10.44 -21.57 -12.77
C GLU A 46 -10.43 -22.88 -11.94
N ASN A 47 -10.39 -22.76 -10.60
CA ASN A 47 -10.28 -23.87 -9.65
C ASN A 47 -11.45 -23.87 -8.66
N PRO A 48 -12.60 -24.45 -9.01
CA PRO A 48 -13.78 -24.48 -8.15
C PRO A 48 -13.48 -25.07 -6.78
N GLY A 49 -13.81 -24.33 -5.73
CA GLY A 49 -13.55 -24.70 -4.34
C GLY A 49 -12.30 -24.07 -3.72
N ALA A 50 -11.41 -23.49 -4.53
CA ALA A 50 -10.33 -22.66 -4.00
C ALA A 50 -10.90 -21.35 -3.44
N LYS A 51 -10.53 -21.00 -2.21
CA LYS A 51 -10.82 -19.70 -1.61
C LYS A 51 -9.86 -18.67 -2.17
N ASN A 52 -10.26 -17.41 -2.19
CA ASN A 52 -9.41 -16.28 -2.59
C ASN A 52 -9.23 -15.30 -1.43
N TYR A 53 -8.31 -14.37 -1.62
CA TYR A 53 -7.87 -13.43 -0.59
C TYR A 53 -8.83 -12.27 -0.29
N GLU A 54 -9.85 -11.99 -1.11
CA GLU A 54 -10.66 -10.74 -1.03
C GLU A 54 -11.25 -10.48 0.37
N ARG A 55 -11.61 -11.51 1.11
CA ARG A 55 -12.12 -11.34 2.48
C ARG A 55 -11.03 -11.07 3.50
N LEU A 56 -9.84 -11.62 3.29
CA LEU A 56 -8.67 -11.35 4.14
C LEU A 56 -8.11 -9.96 3.86
N GLU A 57 -8.05 -9.54 2.60
CA GLU A 57 -7.75 -8.18 2.14
C GLU A 57 -8.65 -7.15 2.85
N PHE A 58 -9.98 -7.31 2.74
CA PHE A 58 -10.93 -6.42 3.39
C PHE A 58 -10.69 -6.27 4.91
N LEU A 59 -10.38 -7.38 5.58
CA LEU A 59 -10.09 -7.36 7.01
C LEU A 59 -8.72 -6.74 7.31
N GLY A 60 -7.73 -7.07 6.49
CA GLY A 60 -6.36 -6.60 6.65
C GLY A 60 -6.22 -5.10 6.40
N ASP A 61 -6.92 -4.56 5.42
CA ASP A 61 -7.03 -3.11 5.19
C ASP A 61 -7.50 -2.40 6.48
N ALA A 62 -8.59 -2.86 7.09
CA ALA A 62 -9.09 -2.27 8.33
C ALA A 62 -8.06 -2.33 9.48
N VAL A 63 -7.30 -3.43 9.59
CA VAL A 63 -6.23 -3.58 10.61
C VAL A 63 -5.06 -2.65 10.30
N LEU A 64 -4.62 -2.59 9.06
CA LEU A 64 -3.55 -1.70 8.58
C LEU A 64 -3.91 -0.23 8.84
N GLU A 65 -5.10 0.17 8.46
CA GLU A 65 -5.64 1.51 8.67
C GLU A 65 -5.68 1.87 10.18
N LEU A 66 -6.16 0.97 11.03
CA LEU A 66 -6.22 1.19 12.47
C LEU A 66 -4.83 1.39 13.07
N VAL A 67 -3.88 0.49 12.78
CA VAL A 67 -2.54 0.53 13.36
C VAL A 67 -1.76 1.76 12.87
N SER A 68 -1.83 2.05 11.58
CA SER A 68 -1.18 3.23 10.98
C SER A 68 -1.76 4.53 11.54
N THR A 69 -3.08 4.61 11.70
CA THR A 69 -3.76 5.76 12.32
C THR A 69 -3.32 5.96 13.75
N GLU A 70 -3.31 4.90 14.56
CA GLU A 70 -2.89 4.97 15.97
C GLU A 70 -1.44 5.42 16.08
N THR A 71 -0.57 4.93 15.22
CA THR A 71 0.86 5.29 15.17
C THR A 71 1.04 6.78 14.88
N LEU A 72 0.41 7.28 13.83
CA LEU A 72 0.46 8.69 13.45
C LEU A 72 -0.15 9.60 14.52
N TYR A 73 -1.30 9.22 15.08
CA TYR A 73 -1.97 9.97 16.13
C TYR A 73 -1.09 10.15 17.37
N LYS A 74 -0.39 9.09 17.79
CA LYS A 74 0.51 9.14 18.94
C LYS A 74 1.81 9.91 18.66
N ALA A 75 2.34 9.77 17.44
CA ALA A 75 3.61 10.39 17.05
C ALA A 75 3.50 11.90 16.78
N HIS A 76 2.31 12.38 16.39
CA HIS A 76 2.10 13.76 15.93
C HIS A 76 0.94 14.46 16.66
N PRO A 77 1.05 14.72 17.98
CA PRO A 77 -0.05 15.29 18.79
C PRO A 77 -0.47 16.70 18.35
N ASP A 78 0.40 17.43 17.66
CA ASP A 78 0.15 18.81 17.22
C ASP A 78 -0.46 18.90 15.80
N MET A 79 -0.60 17.77 15.11
CA MET A 79 -1.17 17.73 13.77
C MET A 79 -2.71 17.61 13.80
N ASN A 80 -3.38 18.30 12.87
CA ASN A 80 -4.82 18.18 12.71
C ASN A 80 -5.20 16.91 11.92
N GLU A 81 -6.51 16.57 11.96
CA GLU A 81 -7.08 15.40 11.28
C GLU A 81 -6.69 15.34 9.79
N GLY A 82 -6.82 16.45 9.05
CA GLY A 82 -6.52 16.48 7.61
C GLY A 82 -5.05 16.18 7.29
N GLN A 83 -4.14 16.61 8.16
CA GLN A 83 -2.72 16.32 8.04
C GLN A 83 -2.43 14.83 8.30
N LEU A 84 -2.98 14.29 9.40
CA LEU A 84 -2.83 12.88 9.75
C LEU A 84 -3.45 11.96 8.69
N ALA A 85 -4.63 12.30 8.16
CA ALA A 85 -5.29 11.53 7.11
C ALA A 85 -4.47 11.50 5.80
N LYS A 86 -3.87 12.63 5.40
CA LYS A 86 -2.99 12.68 4.22
C LYS A 86 -1.71 11.85 4.40
N MET A 87 -1.09 11.91 5.57
CA MET A 87 0.08 11.10 5.90
C MET A 87 -0.25 9.61 5.84
N ARG A 88 -1.36 9.19 6.46
CA ARG A 88 -1.82 7.82 6.41
C ARG A 88 -2.06 7.37 4.96
N ALA A 89 -2.90 8.10 4.21
CA ALA A 89 -3.22 7.76 2.83
C ALA A 89 -1.98 7.62 1.94
N LYS A 90 -0.92 8.38 2.19
CA LYS A 90 0.36 8.22 1.49
C LYS A 90 1.13 6.99 1.94
N ALA A 91 1.21 6.76 3.25
CA ALA A 91 1.99 5.66 3.81
C ALA A 91 1.43 4.28 3.46
N VAL A 92 0.10 4.15 3.36
CA VAL A 92 -0.60 2.89 3.02
C VAL A 92 -1.22 2.92 1.62
N SER A 93 -0.69 3.76 0.72
CA SER A 93 -1.13 3.80 -0.68
C SER A 93 -0.77 2.52 -1.43
N GLU A 94 -1.50 2.24 -2.53
CA GLU A 94 -1.17 1.15 -3.46
C GLU A 94 0.31 1.19 -3.87
N GLU A 95 0.87 2.37 -4.15
CA GLU A 95 2.28 2.55 -4.50
C GLU A 95 3.20 2.06 -3.36
N SER A 96 2.94 2.48 -2.13
CA SER A 96 3.74 2.12 -0.95
C SER A 96 3.63 0.63 -0.64
N LEU A 97 2.42 0.08 -0.60
CA LEU A 97 2.20 -1.33 -0.28
C LEU A 97 2.73 -2.25 -1.37
N SER A 98 2.56 -1.91 -2.64
CA SER A 98 3.14 -2.70 -3.74
C SER A 98 4.66 -2.67 -3.74
N LYS A 99 5.29 -1.57 -3.34
CA LYS A 99 6.75 -1.50 -3.13
C LYS A 99 7.18 -2.45 -2.00
N ILE A 100 6.48 -2.45 -0.87
CA ILE A 100 6.74 -3.39 0.24
C ILE A 100 6.61 -4.85 -0.23
N ALA A 101 5.56 -5.16 -0.99
CA ALA A 101 5.34 -6.50 -1.55
C ALA A 101 6.50 -6.95 -2.45
N ARG A 102 7.05 -6.05 -3.28
CA ARG A 102 8.16 -6.34 -4.18
C ARG A 102 9.49 -6.45 -3.45
N GLU A 103 9.85 -5.41 -2.71
CA GLU A 103 11.21 -5.23 -2.22
C GLU A 103 11.45 -5.95 -0.89
N LYS A 104 10.45 -5.99 0.00
CA LYS A 104 10.58 -6.56 1.33
C LYS A 104 10.10 -8.01 1.38
N LEU A 105 8.94 -8.29 0.79
CA LEU A 105 8.33 -9.62 0.83
C LEU A 105 8.70 -10.51 -0.35
N ASN A 106 9.12 -9.93 -1.48
CA ASN A 106 9.27 -10.62 -2.76
C ASN A 106 8.04 -11.51 -3.06
N ALA A 107 6.83 -10.93 -2.91
CA ALA A 107 5.58 -11.68 -2.86
C ALA A 107 5.15 -12.26 -4.22
N GLY A 108 5.51 -11.62 -5.32
CA GLY A 108 5.05 -11.98 -6.67
C GLY A 108 5.14 -13.48 -7.02
N PRO A 109 6.26 -14.16 -6.78
CA PRO A 109 6.42 -15.58 -7.09
C PRO A 109 5.47 -16.53 -6.33
N TYR A 110 4.85 -16.06 -5.26
CA TYR A 110 3.97 -16.88 -4.41
C TYR A 110 2.49 -16.72 -4.73
N ILE A 111 2.12 -15.72 -5.57
CA ILE A 111 0.73 -15.42 -5.86
C ILE A 111 0.14 -16.47 -6.80
N LEU A 112 -0.97 -17.07 -6.40
CA LEU A 112 -1.71 -18.00 -7.23
C LEU A 112 -2.68 -17.24 -8.15
N LEU A 113 -2.37 -17.26 -9.43
CA LEU A 113 -3.11 -16.55 -10.49
C LEU A 113 -3.72 -17.53 -11.47
N GLY A 114 -4.89 -17.21 -12.02
CA GLY A 114 -5.42 -17.87 -13.21
C GLY A 114 -4.54 -17.55 -14.43
N HIS A 115 -4.59 -18.40 -15.46
CA HIS A 115 -3.73 -18.31 -16.64
C HIS A 115 -3.79 -16.92 -17.32
N GLY A 116 -5.00 -16.38 -17.52
CA GLY A 116 -5.16 -15.08 -18.18
C GLY A 116 -4.57 -13.92 -17.40
N GLU A 117 -4.62 -13.93 -16.07
CA GLU A 117 -4.03 -12.89 -15.21
C GLU A 117 -2.51 -13.05 -15.14
N SER A 118 -2.02 -14.29 -15.08
CA SER A 118 -0.59 -14.60 -15.09
C SER A 118 0.07 -14.14 -16.40
N ASP A 119 -0.55 -14.42 -17.56
CA ASP A 119 -0.05 -14.02 -18.89
C ASP A 119 0.03 -12.49 -19.06
N GLN A 120 -0.77 -11.75 -18.29
CA GLN A 120 -0.78 -10.28 -18.28
C GLN A 120 0.18 -9.68 -17.23
N GLY A 121 1.04 -10.49 -16.63
CA GLY A 121 1.98 -10.03 -15.61
C GLY A 121 1.35 -9.73 -14.26
N GLY A 122 0.24 -10.40 -13.91
CA GLY A 122 -0.51 -10.19 -12.67
C GLY A 122 0.35 -10.27 -11.41
N ALA A 123 1.39 -11.10 -11.40
CA ALA A 123 2.31 -11.24 -10.28
C ALA A 123 3.11 -9.97 -9.92
N ASP A 124 3.16 -8.98 -10.83
CA ASP A 124 3.83 -7.69 -10.59
C ASP A 124 2.88 -6.47 -10.71
N LYS A 125 1.57 -6.69 -10.84
CA LYS A 125 0.60 -5.59 -10.82
C LYS A 125 0.51 -4.97 -9.43
N SER A 126 0.63 -3.64 -9.37
CA SER A 126 0.62 -2.89 -8.10
C SER A 126 -0.64 -3.13 -7.28
N SER A 127 -1.82 -3.18 -7.91
CA SER A 127 -3.07 -3.45 -7.21
C SER A 127 -3.07 -4.84 -6.56
N ILE A 128 -2.67 -5.89 -7.30
CA ILE A 128 -2.62 -7.26 -6.75
C ILE A 128 -1.60 -7.36 -5.62
N LEU A 129 -0.44 -6.73 -5.78
CA LEU A 129 0.60 -6.72 -4.75
C LEU A 129 0.18 -5.98 -3.48
N CYS A 130 -0.59 -4.89 -3.62
CA CYS A 130 -1.22 -4.18 -2.52
C CYS A 130 -2.18 -5.11 -1.76
N ASP A 131 -3.13 -5.72 -2.49
CA ASP A 131 -4.11 -6.65 -1.93
C ASP A 131 -3.44 -7.81 -1.17
N ILE A 132 -2.31 -8.31 -1.67
CA ILE A 132 -1.54 -9.39 -1.02
C ILE A 132 -0.97 -8.93 0.33
N VAL A 133 -0.44 -7.72 0.45
CA VAL A 133 0.05 -7.21 1.74
C VAL A 133 -1.10 -7.14 2.74
N GLU A 134 -2.22 -6.58 2.32
CA GLU A 134 -3.41 -6.48 3.17
C GLU A 134 -3.94 -7.85 3.55
N SER A 135 -4.02 -8.79 2.62
CA SER A 135 -4.51 -10.15 2.90
C SER A 135 -3.61 -10.90 3.88
N LEU A 136 -2.28 -10.75 3.79
CA LEU A 136 -1.33 -11.33 4.75
C LEU A 136 -1.48 -10.73 6.15
N ILE A 137 -1.77 -9.44 6.26
CA ILE A 137 -2.10 -8.79 7.54
C ILE A 137 -3.41 -9.34 8.08
N GLY A 138 -4.44 -9.48 7.23
CA GLY A 138 -5.72 -10.08 7.60
C GLY A 138 -5.60 -11.53 8.06
N ALA A 139 -4.81 -12.34 7.38
CA ALA A 139 -4.50 -13.71 7.78
C ALA A 139 -3.78 -13.75 9.13
N THR A 140 -2.80 -12.88 9.34
CA THR A 140 -2.10 -12.76 10.63
C THR A 140 -3.08 -12.41 11.75
N PHE A 141 -4.00 -11.48 11.51
CA PHE A 141 -5.02 -11.10 12.47
C PHE A 141 -5.96 -12.27 12.81
N ILE A 142 -6.40 -13.03 11.81
CA ILE A 142 -7.29 -14.19 12.02
C ILE A 142 -6.60 -15.26 12.88
N GLN A 143 -5.33 -15.53 12.62
CA GLN A 143 -4.60 -16.60 13.30
C GLN A 143 -4.09 -16.20 14.67
N HIS A 144 -3.58 -14.99 14.83
CA HIS A 144 -2.82 -14.57 16.01
C HIS A 144 -3.44 -13.41 16.78
N GLY A 145 -4.47 -12.76 16.22
CA GLY A 145 -5.11 -11.60 16.84
C GLY A 145 -4.38 -10.29 16.59
N ILE A 146 -4.90 -9.22 17.25
CA ILE A 146 -4.49 -7.85 16.96
C ILE A 146 -3.05 -7.53 17.36
N ASP A 147 -2.52 -8.11 18.42
CA ASP A 147 -1.18 -7.77 18.91
C ASP A 147 -0.11 -8.22 17.92
N GLU A 148 -0.24 -9.43 17.38
CA GLU A 148 0.70 -9.93 16.36
C GLU A 148 0.49 -9.22 15.03
N ALA A 149 -0.75 -8.98 14.61
CA ALA A 149 -1.02 -8.20 13.40
C ALA A 149 -0.44 -6.79 13.50
N ARG A 150 -0.54 -6.14 14.66
CA ARG A 150 0.10 -4.85 14.94
C ARG A 150 1.61 -4.91 14.76
N ARG A 151 2.24 -5.94 15.29
CA ARG A 151 3.69 -6.13 15.17
C ARG A 151 4.10 -6.30 13.70
N VAL A 152 3.33 -7.06 12.93
CA VAL A 152 3.56 -7.24 11.49
C VAL A 152 3.35 -5.94 10.72
N VAL A 153 2.29 -5.19 11.00
CA VAL A 153 2.07 -3.88 10.38
C VAL A 153 3.25 -2.95 10.64
N HIS A 154 3.69 -2.81 11.88
CA HIS A 154 4.88 -2.01 12.22
C HIS A 154 6.13 -2.50 11.48
N HIS A 155 6.34 -3.82 11.43
CA HIS A 155 7.45 -4.39 10.68
C HIS A 155 7.43 -3.99 9.20
N LEU A 156 6.25 -3.92 8.59
CA LEU A 156 6.09 -3.61 7.15
C LEU A 156 6.15 -2.12 6.85
N VAL A 157 5.47 -1.27 7.64
CA VAL A 157 5.18 0.13 7.24
C VAL A 157 5.88 1.21 8.06
N ASP A 158 6.59 0.91 9.16
CA ASP A 158 7.21 1.94 10.00
C ASP A 158 8.23 2.79 9.23
N GLU A 159 8.98 2.19 8.32
CA GLU A 159 9.92 2.92 7.46
C GLU A 159 9.18 3.93 6.56
N THR A 160 8.10 3.49 5.91
CA THR A 160 7.27 4.35 5.07
C THR A 160 6.57 5.45 5.88
N LEU A 161 6.09 5.12 7.09
CA LEU A 161 5.50 6.11 8.00
C LEU A 161 6.54 7.17 8.41
N ALA A 162 7.78 6.79 8.68
CA ALA A 162 8.86 7.70 9.00
C ALA A 162 9.27 8.57 7.80
N GLU A 163 9.33 8.01 6.58
CA GLU A 163 9.58 8.76 5.35
C GLU A 163 8.51 9.84 5.14
N VAL A 164 7.24 9.46 5.22
CA VAL A 164 6.12 10.40 5.07
C VAL A 164 6.13 11.46 6.15
N ALA A 165 6.54 11.13 7.38
CA ALA A 165 6.66 12.10 8.48
C ALA A 165 7.76 13.12 8.22
N THR A 166 8.89 12.71 7.60
CA THR A 166 10.01 13.64 7.28
C THR A 166 9.68 14.56 6.11
N GLU A 167 8.91 14.07 5.13
CA GLU A 167 8.43 14.91 4.01
C GLU A 167 7.38 15.92 4.47
N GLY A 168 6.82 15.73 5.66
CA GLY A 168 5.69 16.46 6.19
C GLY A 168 4.37 16.06 5.51
N PRO A 169 3.22 16.50 6.05
CA PRO A 169 1.96 16.32 5.36
C PRO A 169 2.16 16.97 4.00
N ALA A 170 1.94 16.20 2.91
CA ALA A 170 2.06 16.72 1.55
C ALA A 170 1.38 18.10 1.54
N LEU A 171 2.21 19.13 1.50
CA LEU A 171 1.74 20.49 1.69
C LEU A 171 0.72 20.68 0.58
N ASP A 172 -0.56 20.72 0.98
CA ASP A 172 -1.57 21.33 0.13
C ASP A 172 -1.14 22.79 0.00
N TRP A 173 -0.17 22.97 -0.91
CA TRP A 173 0.42 24.29 -1.17
C TRP A 173 -0.66 25.32 -1.39
N LYS A 174 -1.79 24.89 -1.96
CA LYS A 174 -2.94 25.75 -2.21
C LYS A 174 -3.60 26.16 -0.89
N THR A 175 -3.93 25.21 -0.03
CA THR A 175 -4.50 25.49 1.30
C THR A 175 -3.51 26.22 2.20
N SER A 176 -2.25 25.80 2.22
CA SER A 176 -1.20 26.46 3.01
C SER A 176 -0.97 27.89 2.57
N LEU A 177 -0.98 28.14 1.26
CA LEU A 177 -0.86 29.49 0.71
C LEU A 177 -2.09 30.34 1.06
N THR A 178 -3.29 29.77 0.96
CA THR A 178 -4.54 30.47 1.33
C THR A 178 -4.52 30.89 2.79
N VAL A 179 -4.16 29.98 3.70
CA VAL A 179 -4.08 30.28 5.15
C VAL A 179 -3.02 31.37 5.42
N LYS A 180 -1.86 31.25 4.77
CA LYS A 180 -0.77 32.22 4.94
C LYS A 180 -1.15 33.60 4.35
N ALA A 181 -1.77 33.63 3.18
CA ALA A 181 -2.24 34.85 2.54
C ALA A 181 -3.28 35.58 3.39
N HIS A 182 -4.25 34.85 3.95
CA HIS A 182 -5.23 35.40 4.89
C HIS A 182 -4.55 35.95 6.16
N GLY A 183 -3.61 35.21 6.74
CA GLY A 183 -2.86 35.66 7.93
C GLY A 183 -2.02 36.91 7.68
N MET A 184 -1.63 37.17 6.43
CA MET A 184 -0.90 38.37 5.98
C MET A 184 -1.80 39.46 5.46
N GLY A 185 -3.13 39.25 5.42
CA GLY A 185 -4.12 40.27 4.99
C GLY A 185 -4.31 40.38 3.47
N PHE A 186 -3.80 39.41 2.68
CA PHE A 186 -3.92 39.42 1.22
C PHE A 186 -5.25 38.85 0.68
N GLY A 187 -6.09 38.28 1.53
CA GLY A 187 -7.31 37.59 1.08
C GLY A 187 -7.05 36.26 0.38
N GLU A 188 -7.98 35.83 -0.49
CA GLU A 188 -7.83 34.55 -1.20
C GLU A 188 -6.86 34.64 -2.38
N PRO A 189 -5.90 33.68 -2.51
CA PRO A 189 -5.03 33.59 -3.68
C PRO A 189 -5.84 33.34 -4.97
N ARG A 190 -5.52 34.03 -6.03
CA ARG A 190 -6.09 33.82 -7.37
C ARG A 190 -5.08 33.05 -8.23
N TYR A 191 -5.58 32.10 -9.02
CA TYR A 191 -4.75 31.24 -9.87
C TYR A 191 -5.07 31.48 -11.33
N GLN A 192 -4.04 31.76 -12.14
CA GLN A 192 -4.14 31.85 -13.59
C GLN A 192 -3.40 30.68 -14.20
N MET A 193 -4.14 29.81 -14.90
CA MET A 193 -3.58 28.65 -15.59
C MET A 193 -3.30 29.00 -17.04
N SER A 194 -2.12 28.58 -17.53
CA SER A 194 -1.80 28.57 -18.95
C SER A 194 -1.28 27.21 -19.38
N VAL A 195 -1.53 26.86 -20.63
CA VAL A 195 -1.11 25.60 -21.22
C VAL A 195 -0.27 25.90 -22.44
N SER A 196 0.88 25.24 -22.55
CA SER A 196 1.80 25.35 -23.68
C SER A 196 2.32 23.97 -24.09
N GLY A 197 2.84 23.88 -25.32
CA GLY A 197 3.35 22.63 -25.87
C GLY A 197 2.32 21.85 -26.73
N PRO A 198 2.77 20.85 -27.48
CA PRO A 198 1.90 20.00 -28.29
C PRO A 198 1.02 19.10 -27.43
N GLU A 199 -0.11 18.59 -28.00
CA GLU A 199 -1.08 17.75 -27.28
C GLU A 199 -0.48 16.55 -26.53
N TYR A 200 0.59 15.97 -27.02
CA TYR A 200 1.28 14.81 -26.42
C TYR A 200 2.33 15.20 -25.37
N ALA A 201 2.60 16.51 -25.17
CA ALA A 201 3.58 17.02 -24.20
C ALA A 201 3.16 18.41 -23.70
N GLN A 202 1.95 18.52 -23.16
CA GLN A 202 1.44 19.78 -22.63
C GLN A 202 2.12 20.14 -21.31
N VAL A 203 2.55 21.39 -21.20
CA VAL A 203 3.07 21.98 -19.98
C VAL A 203 2.00 22.91 -19.41
N PHE A 204 1.57 22.63 -18.19
CA PHE A 204 0.64 23.46 -17.44
C PHE A 204 1.43 24.39 -16.50
N THR A 205 1.23 25.69 -16.65
CA THR A 205 1.84 26.70 -15.79
C THR A 205 0.75 27.35 -14.96
N ALA A 206 0.92 27.37 -13.63
CA ALA A 206 0.04 28.05 -12.71
C ALA A 206 0.73 29.29 -12.14
N ASN A 207 0.19 30.47 -12.39
CA ASN A 207 0.60 31.73 -11.77
C ASN A 207 -0.30 32.01 -10.58
N VAL A 208 0.27 32.44 -9.47
CA VAL A 208 -0.45 32.79 -8.25
C VAL A 208 -0.37 34.29 -8.03
N MET A 209 -1.50 34.89 -7.74
CA MET A 209 -1.63 36.31 -7.43
C MET A 209 -2.20 36.49 -6.02
N LEU A 210 -1.59 37.34 -5.22
CA LEU A 210 -2.03 37.69 -3.86
C LEU A 210 -2.47 39.15 -3.81
N GLY A 211 -3.57 39.41 -3.10
CA GLY A 211 -4.13 40.77 -2.95
C GLY A 211 -4.86 41.26 -4.19
N GLU A 212 -5.03 42.57 -4.27
CA GLU A 212 -5.74 43.26 -5.39
C GLU A 212 -4.83 43.59 -6.58
N SER A 213 -3.52 43.43 -6.43
CA SER A 213 -2.57 43.64 -7.51
C SER A 213 -2.51 42.42 -8.46
N ASP A 214 -2.39 42.69 -9.76
CA ASP A 214 -2.17 41.67 -10.78
C ASP A 214 -0.68 41.30 -10.91
N GLU A 215 0.14 41.61 -9.91
CA GLU A 215 1.54 41.22 -9.87
C GLU A 215 1.67 39.69 -9.55
N ILE A 216 2.39 39.03 -10.43
CA ILE A 216 2.74 37.60 -10.26
C ILE A 216 3.90 37.54 -9.25
N ILE A 217 3.75 36.71 -8.24
CA ILE A 217 4.77 36.47 -7.22
C ILE A 217 5.53 35.19 -7.57
#